data_00f88aba85f498c4748ffd19d22b7b1f
#
_entry.id   00f88aba85f498c4748ffd19d22b7b1f
#
_cell.length_a   1.000
_cell.length_b   1.000
_cell.length_c   1.000
_cell.angle_alpha   90.00
_cell.angle_beta   90.00
_cell.angle_gamma   90.00
#
_symmetry.space_group_name_H-M   'P 1'
#
loop_
_entity.id
_entity.type
_entity.pdbx_description
1 polymer ?
#
loop_
_entity_poly.entity_id
_entity_poly.type
_entity_poly.pdbx_seq_one_letter_code
_entity_poly.pdbx_strand_id
1 'polypeptide(L)'
;FDILFSSYSFDGSLLHGKGYNYGLNLLLEKRRGKLTGWLSASLGRAMRKFDGAQYQGWYPAGHERIYELNAVATYRINHRLNLGATYVLASGTPYTKVNYAYLMSGNIVTEYGPHNGNRVSPYMRLDVSLSYDFVTRGTRRSGINFSLYNATLHGNDLFYRIKVYDNHVRYGSFKFLMPIMPSINYY
;
A
#
# COMPACT_ATOMS: atom_id res chain seq x y z
N PHE A 1 -34.14 -27.36 -24.51
CA PHE A 1 -32.86 -27.71 -23.79
C PHE A 1 -31.61 -27.12 -24.48
N ASP A 2 -31.78 -26.47 -25.65
CA ASP A 2 -30.66 -25.91 -26.43
C ASP A 2 -30.29 -24.47 -26.10
N ILE A 3 -30.91 -23.87 -25.11
CA ILE A 3 -30.64 -22.46 -24.72
C ILE A 3 -29.43 -22.34 -23.77
N LEU A 4 -28.95 -23.45 -23.22
CA LEU A 4 -27.82 -23.45 -22.26
C LEU A 4 -26.44 -23.61 -22.89
N PHE A 5 -26.36 -23.79 -24.22
CA PHE A 5 -25.11 -23.91 -24.97
C PHE A 5 -25.00 -22.93 -26.13
N SER A 6 -25.66 -21.76 -26.07
CA SER A 6 -25.23 -20.68 -26.94
C SER A 6 -23.81 -20.32 -26.47
N SER A 7 -22.83 -20.72 -27.26
CA SER A 7 -21.44 -20.31 -27.12
C SER A 7 -21.40 -18.80 -27.14
N TYR A 8 -21.43 -18.19 -25.96
CA TYR A 8 -20.97 -16.81 -25.80
C TYR A 8 -19.52 -16.84 -26.28
N SER A 9 -19.28 -16.35 -27.47
CA SER A 9 -17.94 -16.08 -27.95
C SER A 9 -17.34 -14.99 -27.06
N PHE A 10 -16.60 -15.40 -26.05
CA PHE A 10 -15.86 -14.50 -25.17
C PHE A 10 -14.77 -13.74 -25.93
N ASP A 11 -14.40 -14.19 -27.12
CA ASP A 11 -13.33 -13.59 -27.93
C ASP A 11 -13.62 -12.13 -28.31
N GLY A 12 -14.88 -11.77 -28.53
CA GLY A 12 -15.28 -10.38 -28.84
C GLY A 12 -15.26 -9.43 -27.63
N SER A 13 -15.18 -9.96 -26.41
CA SER A 13 -15.12 -9.17 -25.17
C SER A 13 -13.73 -9.13 -24.53
N LEU A 14 -12.76 -9.83 -25.11
CA LEU A 14 -11.38 -9.82 -24.62
C LEU A 14 -10.62 -8.63 -25.21
N LEU A 15 -10.06 -7.81 -24.32
CA LEU A 15 -9.16 -6.74 -24.70
C LEU A 15 -7.74 -7.28 -24.75
N HIS A 16 -7.13 -7.23 -25.93
CA HIS A 16 -5.72 -7.56 -26.09
C HIS A 16 -4.86 -6.40 -25.59
N GLY A 17 -3.79 -6.73 -24.86
CA GLY A 17 -2.89 -5.73 -24.30
C GLY A 17 -1.47 -6.24 -24.17
N LYS A 18 -0.55 -5.30 -23.99
CA LYS A 18 0.87 -5.55 -23.75
C LYS A 18 1.24 -4.96 -22.40
N GLY A 19 2.21 -5.57 -21.74
CA GLY A 19 2.74 -5.05 -20.49
C GLY A 19 4.21 -5.39 -20.33
N TYR A 20 4.92 -4.56 -19.59
CA TYR A 20 6.28 -4.86 -19.17
C TYR A 20 6.47 -4.43 -17.71
N ASN A 21 7.29 -5.20 -17.01
CA ASN A 21 7.69 -4.92 -15.64
C ASN A 21 9.22 -5.04 -15.57
N TYR A 22 9.85 -4.10 -14.88
CA TYR A 22 11.26 -4.20 -14.52
C TYR A 22 11.50 -3.58 -13.16
N GLY A 23 12.54 -4.01 -12.49
CA GLY A 23 12.85 -3.49 -11.16
C GLY A 23 14.17 -4.01 -10.62
N LEU A 24 14.57 -3.41 -9.51
CA LEU A 24 15.74 -3.77 -8.72
C LEU A 24 15.30 -3.98 -7.27
N ASN A 25 15.76 -5.09 -6.69
CA ASN A 25 15.55 -5.40 -5.29
C ASN A 25 16.89 -5.52 -4.58
N LEU A 26 17.00 -4.88 -3.42
CA LEU A 26 18.16 -4.97 -2.53
C LEU A 26 17.69 -5.48 -1.17
N LEU A 27 18.39 -6.47 -0.62
CA LEU A 27 18.19 -6.94 0.75
C LEU A 27 19.52 -6.90 1.50
N LEU A 28 19.53 -6.19 2.63
CA LEU A 28 20.63 -6.15 3.58
C LEU A 28 20.18 -6.75 4.89
N GLU A 29 20.93 -7.72 5.42
CA GLU A 29 20.58 -8.40 6.66
C GLU A 29 21.76 -8.41 7.63
N LYS A 30 21.49 -8.10 8.89
CA LYS A 30 22.44 -8.20 10.00
C LYS A 30 21.90 -9.15 11.06
N ARG A 31 22.51 -10.33 11.19
CA ARG A 31 22.03 -11.42 12.07
C ARG A 31 22.70 -11.47 13.44
N ARG A 32 23.80 -10.76 13.67
CA ARG A 32 24.61 -10.89 14.89
C ARG A 32 24.86 -9.55 15.55
N GLY A 33 25.05 -9.57 16.88
CA GLY A 33 25.33 -8.42 17.71
C GLY A 33 24.13 -7.92 18.52
N LYS A 34 24.27 -6.77 19.15
CA LYS A 34 23.17 -6.14 19.91
C LYS A 34 22.07 -5.58 19.01
N LEU A 35 22.45 -5.11 17.83
CA LEU A 35 21.54 -4.66 16.78
C LEU A 35 21.47 -5.72 15.71
N THR A 36 20.30 -6.26 15.46
CA THR A 36 19.97 -7.22 14.40
C THR A 36 18.77 -6.71 13.59
N GLY A 37 18.62 -7.16 12.37
CA GLY A 37 17.51 -6.75 11.53
C GLY A 37 17.83 -6.86 10.06
N TRP A 38 16.94 -6.32 9.24
CA TRP A 38 17.09 -6.30 7.79
C TRP A 38 16.50 -5.03 7.18
N LEU A 39 16.98 -4.68 6.01
CA LEU A 39 16.51 -3.60 5.17
C LEU A 39 16.28 -4.16 3.77
N SER A 40 15.06 -4.03 3.28
CA SER A 40 14.70 -4.35 1.89
C SER A 40 14.32 -3.07 1.16
N ALA A 41 14.91 -2.86 0.01
CA ALA A 41 14.58 -1.75 -0.87
C ALA A 41 14.25 -2.28 -2.26
N SER A 42 13.13 -1.85 -2.81
CA SER A 42 12.65 -2.21 -4.14
C SER A 42 12.41 -0.95 -4.95
N LEU A 43 12.88 -0.95 -6.20
CA LEU A 43 12.58 0.08 -7.20
C LEU A 43 12.02 -0.63 -8.42
N GLY A 44 10.91 -0.15 -8.98
CA GLY A 44 10.31 -0.83 -10.11
C GLY A 44 9.31 -0.01 -10.91
N ARG A 45 9.03 -0.48 -12.11
CA ARG A 45 8.00 0.04 -12.99
C ARG A 45 7.18 -1.11 -13.53
N ALA A 46 5.87 -0.92 -13.61
CA ALA A 46 4.93 -1.85 -14.22
C ALA A 46 4.00 -1.06 -15.14
N MET A 47 4.19 -1.21 -16.44
CA MET A 47 3.44 -0.47 -17.46
C MET A 47 2.56 -1.40 -18.26
N ARG A 48 1.41 -0.89 -18.68
CA ARG A 48 0.44 -1.61 -19.49
C ARG A 48 -0.04 -0.74 -20.64
N LYS A 49 -0.41 -1.40 -21.73
CA LYS A 49 -1.05 -0.79 -22.89
C LYS A 49 -2.11 -1.75 -23.40
N PHE A 50 -3.33 -1.30 -23.54
CA PHE A 50 -4.42 -2.06 -24.18
C PHE A 50 -4.88 -1.36 -25.44
N ASP A 51 -5.36 -2.17 -26.38
CA ASP A 51 -5.94 -1.69 -27.62
C ASP A 51 -7.41 -1.34 -27.35
N GLY A 52 -7.70 -0.04 -27.19
CA GLY A 52 -9.06 0.46 -26.92
C GLY A 52 -9.08 1.98 -26.86
N ALA A 53 -10.18 2.57 -27.28
CA ALA A 53 -10.32 4.04 -27.35
C ALA A 53 -10.18 4.75 -26.00
N GLN A 54 -10.46 4.04 -24.89
CA GLN A 54 -10.35 4.55 -23.52
C GLN A 54 -8.93 4.44 -22.93
N TYR A 55 -8.01 3.69 -23.58
CA TYR A 55 -6.64 3.49 -23.14
C TYR A 55 -5.67 4.09 -24.15
N GLN A 56 -5.33 5.36 -23.96
CA GLN A 56 -4.38 6.05 -24.85
C GLN A 56 -2.94 5.83 -24.38
N GLY A 57 -2.20 4.97 -25.10
CA GLY A 57 -0.77 4.77 -24.88
C GLY A 57 -0.45 3.87 -23.67
N TRP A 58 0.78 4.03 -23.18
CA TRP A 58 1.28 3.30 -22.01
C TRP A 58 0.85 3.99 -20.71
N TYR A 59 0.35 3.22 -19.75
CA TYR A 59 -0.05 3.72 -18.44
C TYR A 59 0.46 2.79 -17.31
N PRO A 60 0.66 3.32 -16.10
CA PRO A 60 1.05 2.51 -14.94
C PRO A 60 0.00 1.46 -14.59
N ALA A 61 0.44 0.23 -14.29
CA ALA A 61 -0.46 -0.79 -13.76
C ALA A 61 -1.02 -0.36 -12.40
N GLY A 62 -2.29 -0.67 -12.11
CA GLY A 62 -2.95 -0.22 -10.88
C GLY A 62 -2.27 -0.66 -9.56
N HIS A 63 -1.45 -1.71 -9.61
CA HIS A 63 -0.65 -2.22 -8.48
C HIS A 63 0.79 -1.72 -8.50
N GLU A 64 1.18 -0.85 -9.44
CA GLU A 64 2.56 -0.38 -9.55
C GLU A 64 2.98 0.39 -8.31
N ARG A 65 4.14 0.03 -7.76
CA ARG A 65 4.88 0.81 -6.77
C ARG A 65 6.25 1.14 -7.34
N ILE A 66 6.58 2.43 -7.43
CA ILE A 66 7.87 2.87 -7.99
C ILE A 66 8.99 2.54 -7.03
N TYR A 67 8.73 2.73 -5.74
CA TYR A 67 9.68 2.39 -4.68
C TYR A 67 8.95 1.80 -3.48
N GLU A 68 9.63 0.89 -2.79
CA GLU A 68 9.22 0.34 -1.51
C GLU A 68 10.45 0.10 -0.66
N LEU A 69 10.42 0.56 0.58
CA LEU A 69 11.45 0.38 1.58
C LEU A 69 10.82 -0.24 2.81
N ASN A 70 11.35 -1.40 3.23
CA ASN A 70 10.95 -2.07 4.45
C ASN A 70 12.18 -2.27 5.32
N ALA A 71 12.11 -1.88 6.58
CA ALA A 71 13.18 -2.06 7.54
C ALA A 71 12.64 -2.66 8.83
N VAL A 72 13.33 -3.65 9.35
CA VAL A 72 13.08 -4.22 10.67
C VAL A 72 14.37 -4.19 11.46
N ALA A 73 14.33 -3.65 12.65
CA ALA A 73 15.46 -3.59 13.55
C ALA A 73 15.07 -4.05 14.95
N THR A 74 15.92 -4.85 15.57
CA THR A 74 15.80 -5.24 16.97
C THR A 74 17.10 -4.88 17.68
N TYR A 75 16.99 -4.07 18.72
CA TYR A 75 18.13 -3.68 19.55
C TYR A 75 18.00 -4.28 20.94
N ARG A 76 18.96 -5.14 21.31
CA ARG A 76 19.05 -5.73 22.64
C ARG A 76 19.75 -4.75 23.57
N ILE A 77 18.97 -4.08 24.42
CA ILE A 77 19.48 -3.12 25.41
C ILE A 77 20.26 -3.89 26.50
N ASN A 78 19.63 -4.94 27.03
CA ASN A 78 20.24 -5.86 27.98
C ASN A 78 19.64 -7.28 27.84
N HIS A 79 19.94 -8.20 28.75
CA HIS A 79 19.45 -9.59 28.69
C HIS A 79 17.93 -9.74 28.84
N ARG A 80 17.24 -8.71 29.34
CA ARG A 80 15.80 -8.72 29.59
C ARG A 80 15.02 -7.72 28.75
N LEU A 81 15.69 -6.73 28.21
CA LEU A 81 15.03 -5.60 27.53
C LEU A 81 15.45 -5.53 26.07
N ASN A 82 14.46 -5.63 25.19
CA ASN A 82 14.63 -5.55 23.75
C ASN A 82 13.73 -4.44 23.17
N LEU A 83 14.29 -3.65 22.29
CA LEU A 83 13.58 -2.62 21.52
C LEU A 83 13.45 -3.13 20.08
N GLY A 84 12.24 -3.12 19.54
CA GLY A 84 11.94 -3.44 18.15
C GLY A 84 11.43 -2.23 17.40
N ALA A 85 11.75 -2.12 16.13
CA ALA A 85 11.20 -1.13 15.23
C ALA A 85 10.96 -1.73 13.85
N THR A 86 9.84 -1.39 13.24
CA THR A 86 9.50 -1.74 11.86
C THR A 86 9.14 -0.47 11.12
N TYR A 87 9.79 -0.23 9.99
CA TYR A 87 9.52 0.93 9.14
C TYR A 87 9.12 0.48 7.75
N VAL A 88 8.05 1.07 7.23
CA VAL A 88 7.55 0.83 5.88
C VAL A 88 7.37 2.17 5.18
N LEU A 89 7.98 2.31 4.01
CA LEU A 89 7.78 3.45 3.12
C LEU A 89 7.51 2.89 1.72
N ALA A 90 6.42 3.32 1.09
CA ALA A 90 6.10 2.89 -0.27
C ALA A 90 5.48 4.02 -1.08
N SER A 91 5.75 4.02 -2.38
CA SER A 91 5.08 4.94 -3.29
C SER A 91 3.58 4.68 -3.32
N GLY A 92 2.78 5.74 -3.47
CA GLY A 92 1.34 5.60 -3.66
C GLY A 92 1.00 4.81 -4.92
N THR A 93 -0.14 4.12 -4.87
CA THR A 93 -0.70 3.39 -6.02
C THR A 93 -1.25 4.36 -7.07
N PRO A 94 -1.17 4.03 -8.35
CA PRO A 94 -1.77 4.83 -9.42
C PRO A 94 -3.29 4.86 -9.33
N TYR A 95 -3.88 5.99 -9.72
CA TYR A 95 -5.32 6.12 -9.91
C TYR A 95 -5.64 7.10 -11.04
N THR A 96 -6.85 6.98 -11.59
CA THR A 96 -7.37 7.89 -12.61
C THR A 96 -8.10 9.05 -11.92
N LYS A 97 -7.60 10.27 -12.12
CA LYS A 97 -8.21 11.48 -11.56
C LYS A 97 -9.39 11.91 -12.40
N VAL A 98 -10.49 12.35 -11.79
CA VAL A 98 -11.56 13.07 -12.47
C VAL A 98 -11.16 14.55 -12.58
N ASN A 99 -11.03 15.07 -13.79
CA ASN A 99 -10.67 16.46 -14.01
C ASN A 99 -11.86 17.39 -13.82
N TYR A 100 -13.01 17.01 -14.40
CA TYR A 100 -14.23 17.80 -14.36
C TYR A 100 -15.44 16.89 -14.13
N ALA A 101 -16.44 17.44 -13.45
CA ALA A 101 -17.76 16.86 -13.38
C ALA A 101 -18.78 17.99 -13.58
N TYR A 102 -19.75 17.77 -14.46
CA TYR A 102 -20.79 18.73 -14.78
C TYR A 102 -22.14 18.04 -14.90
N LEU A 103 -23.20 18.81 -14.70
CA LEU A 103 -24.57 18.32 -14.84
C LEU A 103 -25.02 18.53 -16.29
N MET A 104 -25.41 17.43 -16.95
CA MET A 104 -25.96 17.47 -18.30
C MET A 104 -27.28 16.67 -18.32
N SER A 105 -28.36 17.34 -18.64
CA SER A 105 -29.71 16.73 -18.69
C SER A 105 -30.12 15.96 -17.42
N GLY A 106 -29.76 16.51 -16.24
CA GLY A 106 -30.05 15.88 -14.94
C GLY A 106 -29.08 14.76 -14.53
N ASN A 107 -28.12 14.39 -15.35
CA ASN A 107 -27.12 13.38 -15.05
C ASN A 107 -25.74 14.02 -14.82
N ILE A 108 -25.00 13.48 -13.86
CA ILE A 108 -23.61 13.88 -13.63
C ILE A 108 -22.73 13.20 -14.67
N VAL A 109 -22.10 14.00 -15.53
CA VAL A 109 -21.09 13.56 -16.49
C VAL A 109 -19.72 13.86 -15.90
N THR A 110 -18.84 12.87 -15.91
CA THR A 110 -17.47 12.99 -15.38
C THR A 110 -16.46 12.88 -16.52
N GLU A 111 -15.54 13.82 -16.57
CA GLU A 111 -14.40 13.78 -17.46
C GLU A 111 -13.16 13.35 -16.71
N TYR A 112 -12.56 12.24 -17.14
CA TYR A 112 -11.39 11.65 -16.51
C TYR A 112 -10.10 12.13 -17.15
N GLY A 113 -9.07 12.27 -16.34
CA GLY A 113 -7.70 12.45 -16.79
C GLY A 113 -7.10 11.17 -17.38
N PRO A 114 -5.80 11.17 -17.68
CA PRO A 114 -5.11 9.99 -18.17
C PRO A 114 -5.29 8.79 -17.23
N HIS A 115 -5.53 7.62 -17.81
CA HIS A 115 -5.71 6.39 -17.04
C HIS A 115 -4.50 6.11 -16.14
N ASN A 116 -4.74 5.97 -14.83
CA ASN A 116 -3.69 5.81 -13.80
C ASN A 116 -2.59 6.90 -13.83
N GLY A 117 -2.92 8.10 -14.33
CA GLY A 117 -1.97 9.20 -14.49
C GLY A 117 -1.58 9.91 -13.20
N ASN A 118 -2.27 9.64 -12.10
CA ASN A 118 -2.01 10.24 -10.78
C ASN A 118 -1.69 9.16 -9.76
N ARG A 119 -1.12 9.54 -8.60
CA ARG A 119 -0.80 8.62 -7.52
C ARG A 119 -1.38 9.10 -6.20
N VAL A 120 -1.81 8.14 -5.40
CA VAL A 120 -2.15 8.36 -3.99
C VAL A 120 -0.90 8.83 -3.24
N SER A 121 -1.08 9.52 -2.12
CA SER A 121 0.03 9.92 -1.25
C SER A 121 0.90 8.71 -0.87
N PRO A 122 2.22 8.89 -0.71
CA PRO A 122 3.09 7.81 -0.27
C PRO A 122 2.64 7.22 1.06
N TYR A 123 2.71 5.91 1.17
CA TYR A 123 2.46 5.19 2.41
C TYR A 123 3.69 5.24 3.30
N MET A 124 3.52 5.62 4.56
CA MET A 124 4.60 5.64 5.55
C MET A 124 4.08 5.14 6.90
N ARG A 125 4.82 4.23 7.54
CA ARG A 125 4.48 3.70 8.86
C ARG A 125 5.73 3.32 9.64
N LEU A 126 5.77 3.73 10.90
CA LEU A 126 6.76 3.29 11.87
C LEU A 126 6.04 2.61 13.03
N ASP A 127 6.35 1.35 13.28
CA ASP A 127 5.89 0.62 14.45
C ASP A 127 7.08 0.46 15.41
N VAL A 128 6.84 0.61 16.70
CA VAL A 128 7.87 0.41 17.73
C VAL A 128 7.36 -0.57 18.78
N SER A 129 8.25 -1.35 19.37
CA SER A 129 7.90 -2.29 20.41
C SER A 129 8.99 -2.37 21.47
N LEU A 130 8.58 -2.56 22.71
CA LEU A 130 9.46 -2.75 23.85
C LEU A 130 9.06 -4.05 24.55
N SER A 131 9.99 -5.01 24.61
CA SER A 131 9.78 -6.30 25.27
C SER A 131 10.63 -6.39 26.51
N TYR A 132 10.02 -6.80 27.63
CA TYR A 132 10.72 -7.05 28.89
C TYR A 132 10.45 -8.47 29.38
N ASP A 133 11.53 -9.25 29.54
CA ASP A 133 11.51 -10.62 30.07
C ASP A 133 11.63 -10.60 31.60
N PHE A 134 10.59 -11.08 32.33
CA PHE A 134 10.58 -11.13 33.80
C PHE A 134 11.46 -12.26 34.34
N VAL A 135 11.31 -13.47 33.79
CA VAL A 135 11.99 -14.68 34.25
C VAL A 135 12.41 -15.52 33.05
N THR A 136 13.67 -15.96 33.10
CA THR A 136 14.16 -16.99 32.18
C THR A 136 14.67 -18.14 33.05
N ARG A 137 13.86 -19.19 33.22
CA ARG A 137 14.27 -20.42 33.90
C ARG A 137 14.10 -21.61 32.94
N GLY A 138 15.22 -22.13 32.47
CA GLY A 138 15.23 -23.22 31.49
C GLY A 138 14.52 -22.84 30.19
N THR A 139 13.50 -23.59 29.81
CA THR A 139 12.70 -23.38 28.60
C THR A 139 11.53 -22.41 28.80
N ARG A 140 11.22 -22.02 30.04
CA ARG A 140 10.09 -21.12 30.33
C ARG A 140 10.54 -19.66 30.28
N ARG A 141 9.89 -18.89 29.42
CA ARG A 141 10.02 -17.44 29.34
C ARG A 141 8.67 -16.82 29.65
N SER A 142 8.65 -15.77 30.44
CA SER A 142 7.48 -14.93 30.65
C SER A 142 7.91 -13.48 30.55
N GLY A 143 7.09 -12.66 29.93
CA GLY A 143 7.43 -11.28 29.70
C GLY A 143 6.22 -10.46 29.30
N ILE A 144 6.46 -9.18 29.14
CA ILE A 144 5.48 -8.23 28.64
C ILE A 144 6.05 -7.55 27.41
N ASN A 145 5.22 -7.39 26.40
CA ASN A 145 5.52 -6.61 25.22
C ASN A 145 4.55 -5.43 25.13
N PHE A 146 5.10 -4.24 25.06
CA PHE A 146 4.37 -3.03 24.71
C PHE A 146 4.68 -2.69 23.27
N SER A 147 3.67 -2.48 22.43
CA SER A 147 3.86 -2.07 21.05
C SER A 147 2.97 -0.90 20.67
N LEU A 148 3.48 -0.10 19.74
CA LEU A 148 2.82 1.08 19.23
C LEU A 148 2.83 1.01 17.70
N TYR A 149 1.67 0.80 17.13
CA TYR A 149 1.46 0.84 15.69
C TYR A 149 1.41 2.29 15.21
N ASN A 150 2.08 2.58 14.10
CA ASN A 150 2.13 3.89 13.47
C ASN A 150 2.52 5.03 14.42
N ALA A 151 3.67 4.88 15.08
CA ALA A 151 4.20 5.83 16.06
C ALA A 151 4.42 7.24 15.50
N THR A 152 4.51 7.40 14.18
CA THR A 152 4.63 8.70 13.51
C THR A 152 3.30 9.43 13.32
N LEU A 153 2.16 8.79 13.62
CA LEU A 153 0.83 9.33 13.37
C LEU A 153 0.56 9.72 11.91
N HIS A 154 1.33 9.14 10.98
CA HIS A 154 1.15 9.45 9.56
C HIS A 154 -0.21 8.97 9.07
N GLY A 155 -0.99 9.88 8.49
CA GLY A 155 -2.30 9.57 7.93
C GLY A 155 -2.18 8.97 6.53
N ASN A 156 -2.13 7.64 6.44
CA ASN A 156 -2.02 6.93 5.18
C ASN A 156 -3.35 6.95 4.42
N ASP A 157 -3.31 7.47 3.20
CA ASP A 157 -4.47 7.50 2.31
C ASP A 157 -4.66 6.12 1.66
N LEU A 158 -5.88 5.56 1.75
CA LEU A 158 -6.23 4.30 1.11
C LEU A 158 -6.71 4.51 -0.31
N PHE A 159 -7.61 5.45 -0.50
CA PHE A 159 -8.16 5.86 -1.80
C PHE A 159 -8.75 7.26 -1.72
N TYR A 160 -8.94 7.87 -2.88
CA TYR A 160 -9.64 9.14 -2.98
C TYR A 160 -11.10 8.91 -3.34
N ARG A 161 -12.00 9.57 -2.60
CA ARG A 161 -13.43 9.63 -2.91
C ARG A 161 -13.75 10.98 -3.51
N ILE A 162 -14.53 10.97 -4.58
CA ILE A 162 -15.00 12.17 -5.24
C ILE A 162 -16.39 12.49 -4.71
N LYS A 163 -16.59 13.76 -4.34
CA LYS A 163 -17.89 14.33 -4.03
C LYS A 163 -18.11 15.52 -4.92
N VAL A 164 -19.29 15.60 -5.52
CA VAL A 164 -19.71 16.75 -6.33
C VAL A 164 -20.66 17.58 -5.48
N TYR A 165 -20.33 18.84 -5.24
CA TYR A 165 -21.14 19.83 -4.58
C TYR A 165 -21.20 21.09 -5.43
N ASP A 166 -22.39 21.64 -5.67
CA ASP A 166 -22.61 22.93 -6.36
C ASP A 166 -21.71 23.10 -7.60
N ASN A 167 -21.70 22.11 -8.47
CA ASN A 167 -20.90 22.08 -9.69
C ASN A 167 -19.36 22.07 -9.47
N HIS A 168 -18.90 21.80 -8.26
CA HIS A 168 -17.47 21.67 -7.93
C HIS A 168 -17.12 20.24 -7.51
N VAL A 169 -16.00 19.75 -8.05
CA VAL A 169 -15.44 18.44 -7.68
C VAL A 169 -14.55 18.62 -6.44
N ARG A 170 -14.88 17.96 -5.35
CA ARG A 170 -14.03 17.88 -4.16
C ARG A 170 -13.47 16.48 -4.02
N TYR A 171 -12.16 16.39 -3.85
CA TYR A 171 -11.47 15.15 -3.51
C TYR A 171 -11.38 15.02 -2.00
N GLY A 172 -11.91 13.93 -1.47
CA GLY A 172 -11.71 13.54 -0.08
C GLY A 172 -10.82 12.31 -0.02
N SER A 173 -9.72 12.35 0.71
CA SER A 173 -8.95 11.15 0.99
C SER A 173 -9.66 10.31 2.05
N PHE A 174 -9.75 9.02 1.82
CA PHE A 174 -10.15 8.06 2.84
C PHE A 174 -8.90 7.52 3.51
N LYS A 175 -8.73 7.87 4.78
CA LYS A 175 -7.56 7.48 5.57
C LYS A 175 -7.87 6.26 6.43
N PHE A 176 -6.83 5.56 6.84
CA PHE A 176 -6.96 4.49 7.82
C PHE A 176 -7.58 5.04 9.12
N LEU A 177 -8.61 4.34 9.64
CA LEU A 177 -9.44 4.83 10.75
C LEU A 177 -8.69 5.02 12.07
N MET A 178 -7.62 4.26 12.30
CA MET A 178 -6.81 4.34 13.50
C MET A 178 -5.40 4.83 13.17
N PRO A 179 -5.11 6.11 13.40
CA PRO A 179 -3.78 6.66 13.11
C PRO A 179 -2.69 6.10 14.04
N ILE A 180 -3.03 5.69 15.26
CA ILE A 180 -2.14 5.09 16.24
C ILE A 180 -2.87 4.00 17.01
N MET A 181 -2.19 2.89 17.32
CA MET A 181 -2.79 1.82 18.10
C MET A 181 -1.74 1.23 19.06
N PRO A 182 -1.86 1.54 20.37
CA PRO A 182 -1.06 0.89 21.39
C PRO A 182 -1.58 -0.53 21.66
N SER A 183 -0.69 -1.45 21.95
CA SER A 183 -1.06 -2.78 22.45
C SER A 183 -0.09 -3.27 23.52
N ILE A 184 -0.60 -4.10 24.42
CA ILE A 184 0.15 -4.76 25.49
C ILE A 184 -0.14 -6.25 25.42
N ASN A 185 0.91 -7.05 25.35
CA ASN A 185 0.82 -8.51 25.33
C ASN A 185 1.68 -9.10 26.45
N TYR A 186 1.11 -10.08 27.18
CA TYR A 186 1.84 -10.93 28.11
C TYR A 186 2.08 -12.29 27.46
N TYR A 187 3.26 -12.90 27.64
CA TYR A 187 3.64 -14.18 27.10
C TYR A 187 4.45 -15.03 28.11
#